data_5898ba7ae8e2cdbea4b61727b96ed038
#
_entry.id   5898ba7ae8e2cdbea4b61727b96ed038
#
_cell.length_a   1.000
_cell.length_b   1.000
_cell.length_c   1.000
_cell.angle_alpha   90.00
_cell.angle_beta   90.00
_cell.angle_gamma   90.00
#
_symmetry.space_group_name_H-M   'P 1'
#
loop_
_entity.id
_entity.type
_entity.pdbx_description
1 polymer ?
#
loop_
_entity_poly.entity_id
_entity_poly.type
_entity_poly.pdbx_seq_one_letter_code
_entity_poly.pdbx_strand_id
1 'polypeptide(L)' 'EKQRTIVQLRDIEGKSYKEIADVLGITEEQVKVNLFRARQRIKLKYSEINDYGL' A
#
# COMPACT_ATOMS: atom_id res chain seq x y z
N GLU A 1 2.38 -10.38 -4.17
CA GLU A 1 2.22 -10.15 -2.74
C GLU A 1 1.09 -9.16 -2.48
N LYS A 2 0.26 -9.43 -1.46
CA LYS A 2 -0.96 -8.64 -1.20
C LYS A 2 -0.69 -7.15 -0.98
N GLN A 3 0.33 -6.82 -0.19
CA GLN A 3 0.63 -5.42 0.12
C GLN A 3 1.08 -4.65 -1.10
N ARG A 4 1.88 -5.26 -1.94
CA ARG A 4 2.35 -4.65 -3.18
C ARG A 4 1.18 -4.42 -4.14
N THR A 5 0.30 -5.41 -4.26
CA THR A 5 -0.89 -5.32 -5.11
C THR A 5 -1.82 -4.20 -4.65
N ILE A 6 -2.03 -4.08 -3.34
CA ILE A 6 -2.89 -3.04 -2.77
C ILE A 6 -2.34 -1.65 -3.07
N VAL A 7 -1.05 -1.43 -2.88
CA VAL A 7 -0.41 -0.15 -3.20
C VAL A 7 -0.56 0.17 -4.68
N GLN A 8 -0.33 -0.81 -5.54
CA GLN A 8 -0.48 -0.63 -6.98
C GLN A 8 -1.90 -0.24 -7.36
N LEU A 9 -2.89 -0.94 -6.83
CA LEU A 9 -4.30 -0.66 -7.14
C LEU A 9 -4.71 0.73 -6.65
N ARG A 10 -4.23 1.13 -5.49
CA ARG A 10 -4.60 2.42 -4.89
C ARG A 10 -3.83 3.59 -5.49
N ASP A 11 -2.52 3.49 -5.55
CA ASP A 11 -1.66 4.63 -5.91
C ASP A 11 -1.46 4.77 -7.41
N ILE A 12 -1.43 3.66 -8.14
CA ILE A 12 -1.19 3.69 -9.58
C ILE A 12 -2.51 3.68 -10.37
N GLU A 13 -3.44 2.79 -10.00
CA GLU A 13 -4.71 2.66 -10.73
C GLU A 13 -5.81 3.54 -10.16
N GLY A 14 -5.62 4.13 -8.98
CA GLY A 14 -6.57 5.06 -8.38
C GLY A 14 -7.88 4.42 -7.93
N LYS A 15 -7.89 3.12 -7.65
CA LYS A 15 -9.10 2.43 -7.21
C LYS A 15 -9.47 2.81 -5.77
N SER A 16 -10.77 2.83 -5.48
CA SER A 16 -11.25 3.08 -4.13
C SER A 16 -10.98 1.87 -3.22
N TYR A 17 -11.04 2.09 -1.91
CA TYR A 17 -10.90 0.99 -0.95
C TYR A 17 -11.95 -0.09 -1.18
N LYS A 18 -13.18 0.32 -1.49
CA LYS A 18 -14.25 -0.63 -1.77
C LYS A 18 -13.94 -1.49 -2.99
N GLU A 19 -13.46 -0.88 -4.04
CA GLU A 19 -13.09 -1.59 -5.26
C GLU A 19 -11.95 -2.58 -5.01
N ILE A 20 -10.94 -2.15 -4.25
CA ILE A 20 -9.81 -3.01 -3.89
C ILE A 20 -10.29 -4.18 -3.03
N ALA A 21 -11.16 -3.90 -2.07
CA ALA A 21 -11.73 -4.94 -1.21
C ALA A 21 -12.48 -5.99 -2.03
N ASP A 22 -13.27 -5.54 -3.00
CA ASP A 22 -14.02 -6.43 -3.88
C ASP A 22 -13.10 -7.29 -4.74
N VAL A 23 -12.06 -6.68 -5.30
CA VAL A 23 -11.10 -7.39 -6.16
C VAL A 23 -10.35 -8.47 -5.37
N LEU A 24 -9.95 -8.16 -4.15
CA LEU A 24 -9.14 -9.05 -3.33
C LEU A 24 -9.95 -9.98 -2.42
N GLY A 25 -11.27 -9.76 -2.33
CA GLY A 25 -12.12 -10.56 -1.46
C GLY A 25 -11.86 -10.33 0.02
N ILE A 26 -11.52 -9.12 0.41
CA ILE A 26 -11.26 -8.73 1.80
C ILE A 26 -12.14 -7.53 2.17
N THR A 27 -12.11 -7.13 3.44
CA THR A 27 -12.87 -5.97 3.89
C THR A 27 -12.13 -4.67 3.59
N GLU A 28 -12.87 -3.55 3.58
CA GLU A 28 -12.26 -2.23 3.41
C GLU A 28 -11.29 -1.91 4.54
N GLU A 29 -11.59 -2.34 5.76
CA GLU A 29 -10.69 -2.19 6.89
C GLU A 29 -9.36 -2.90 6.65
N GLN A 30 -9.43 -4.12 6.13
CA GLN A 30 -8.22 -4.87 5.79
C GLN A 30 -7.42 -4.18 4.71
N VAL A 31 -8.09 -3.56 3.75
CA VAL A 31 -7.41 -2.75 2.72
C VAL A 31 -6.65 -1.60 3.37
N LYS A 32 -7.32 -0.87 4.27
CA LYS A 32 -6.69 0.26 4.97
C LYS A 32 -5.47 -0.17 5.78
N VAL A 33 -5.61 -1.25 6.54
CA VAL A 33 -4.52 -1.76 7.38
C VAL A 33 -3.34 -2.21 6.53
N ASN A 34 -3.61 -2.96 5.48
CA ASN A 34 -2.55 -3.44 4.59
C ASN A 34 -1.87 -2.29 3.86
N LEU A 35 -2.63 -1.31 3.42
CA LEU A 35 -2.09 -0.13 2.76
C LEU A 35 -1.18 0.66 3.70
N PHE A 36 -1.61 0.86 4.93
CA PHE A 36 -0.84 1.54 5.95
C PHE A 36 0.49 0.82 6.20
N ARG A 37 0.44 -0.50 6.37
CA ARG A 37 1.64 -1.30 6.59
C ARG A 37 2.59 -1.26 5.40
N ALA A 38 2.04 -1.34 4.19
CA ALA A 38 2.83 -1.29 2.98
C ALA A 38 3.54 0.06 2.85
N ARG A 39 2.83 1.15 3.13
CA ARG A 39 3.40 2.49 3.07
C ARG A 39 4.48 2.70 4.12
N GLN A 40 4.31 2.13 5.31
CA GLN A 40 5.33 2.20 6.35
C GLN A 40 6.62 1.50 5.92
N ARG A 41 6.50 0.34 5.29
CA ARG A 41 7.67 -0.38 4.79
C ARG A 41 8.41 0.41 3.71
N ILE A 42 7.66 1.02 2.81
CA ILE A 42 8.24 1.86 1.77
C ILE A 42 8.91 3.09 2.38
N LYS A 43 8.26 3.70 3.36
CA LYS A 43 8.80 4.88 4.04
C LYS A 43 10.12 4.58 4.75
N LEU A 44 10.21 3.44 5.43
CA LEU A 44 11.45 3.04 6.09
C LEU A 44 12.58 2.85 5.09
N LYS A 45 12.27 2.19 3.97
CA LYS A 45 13.24 1.99 2.90
C LYS A 45 13.68 3.32 2.29
N TYR A 46 12.74 4.24 2.12
CA TYR A 46 13.01 5.56 1.59
C TYR A 46 13.87 6.38 2.54
N SER A 47 13.63 6.27 3.84
CA SER A 47 14.43 6.95 4.86
C SER A 47 15.88 6.49 4.83
N GLU A 48 16.12 5.20 4.68
CA GLU A 48 17.45 4.65 4.56
C GLU A 48 18.18 5.21 3.34
N ILE A 49 17.50 5.28 2.21
CA ILE A 49 18.06 5.81 0.97
C ILE A 49 18.36 7.30 1.12
N ASN A 50 17.46 8.05 1.74
CA ASN A 50 17.63 9.49 1.93
C ASN A 50 18.80 9.82 2.86
N ASP A 51 18.99 9.00 3.88
CA ASP A 51 20.13 9.18 4.80
C ASP A 51 21.47 9.08 4.09
N TYR A 52 21.51 8.27 3.04
CA TYR A 52 22.74 8.15 2.23
C TYR A 52 22.80 9.17 1.11
N GLY A 53 21.66 9.68 0.67
CA GLY A 53 21.59 10.60 -0.44
C GLY A 53 21.79 12.06 -0.06
N LEU A 54 21.63 12.35 1.19
CA LEU A 54 21.77 13.70 1.70
C LEU A 54 23.05 13.85 2.48
#